data_40bb1f51d9be8a59b67f0bfbfc7d887b
#
_entry.id   40bb1f51d9be8a59b67f0bfbfc7d887b
#
_cell.length_a   1.000
_cell.length_b   1.000
_cell.length_c   1.000
_cell.angle_alpha   90.00
_cell.angle_beta   90.00
_cell.angle_gamma   90.00
#
_symmetry.space_group_name_H-M   'P 1'
#
loop_
_entity.id
_entity.type
_entity.pdbx_description
1 polymer ?
#
loop_
_entity_poly.entity_id
_entity_poly.type
_entity_poly.pdbx_seq_one_letter_code
_entity_poly.pdbx_strand_id
1 'polypeptide(L)'
;MKTVYLTLFAICFSLCLSSCDNKSQNQKVIKTSDSLLVVREIDTLKLINNKCFSCHNPDLKIDNRLAPPIFKVREHYLSDSITKVEFVNAIWKFVQNPSEELSIMPGAVRNFSLMPKQNFKEEEVKIIASYLFDNDVSSDSWYNKWDSLNKK
;
A
#
# COMPACT_ATOMS: atom_id res chain seq x y z
N MET A 1 17.23 -69.72 -12.02
CA MET A 1 17.28 -68.31 -12.53
C MET A 1 16.02 -67.50 -12.30
N LYS A 2 14.82 -68.06 -12.21
CA LYS A 2 13.56 -67.34 -11.99
C LYS A 2 13.40 -66.78 -10.56
N THR A 3 13.97 -67.39 -9.53
CA THR A 3 13.87 -66.97 -8.13
C THR A 3 14.73 -65.74 -7.77
N VAL A 4 15.83 -65.56 -8.47
CA VAL A 4 16.76 -64.41 -8.24
C VAL A 4 16.15 -63.08 -8.74
N TYR A 5 15.38 -63.13 -9.83
CA TYR A 5 14.69 -61.92 -10.34
C TYR A 5 13.55 -61.46 -9.45
N LEU A 6 12.88 -62.38 -8.77
CA LEU A 6 11.75 -62.06 -7.88
C LEU A 6 12.23 -61.35 -6.62
N THR A 7 13.40 -61.72 -6.08
CA THR A 7 13.98 -61.07 -4.89
C THR A 7 14.57 -59.69 -5.19
N LEU A 8 15.15 -59.48 -6.38
CA LEU A 8 15.66 -58.18 -6.83
C LEU A 8 14.52 -57.18 -7.07
N PHE A 9 13.36 -57.62 -7.56
CA PHE A 9 12.21 -56.74 -7.79
C PHE A 9 11.54 -56.29 -6.48
N ALA A 10 11.55 -57.13 -5.43
CA ALA A 10 11.02 -56.80 -4.11
C ALA A 10 11.88 -55.75 -3.36
N ILE A 11 13.21 -55.75 -3.58
CA ILE A 11 14.14 -54.82 -2.93
C ILE A 11 14.06 -53.42 -3.58
N CYS A 12 13.85 -53.32 -4.90
CA CYS A 12 13.66 -52.03 -5.58
C CYS A 12 12.36 -51.30 -5.22
N PHE A 13 11.28 -52.04 -4.88
CA PHE A 13 10.00 -51.44 -4.52
C PHE A 13 9.96 -50.84 -3.09
N SER A 14 10.88 -51.29 -2.21
CA SER A 14 10.94 -50.82 -0.80
C SER A 14 11.66 -49.49 -0.61
N LEU A 15 12.34 -48.95 -1.62
CA LEU A 15 13.16 -47.73 -1.54
C LEU A 15 12.43 -46.44 -2.01
N CYS A 16 11.18 -46.52 -2.46
CA CYS A 16 10.43 -45.40 -2.99
C CYS A 16 9.46 -44.71 -2.01
N LEU A 17 9.44 -45.10 -0.71
CA LEU A 17 8.53 -44.55 0.29
C LEU A 17 9.21 -43.63 1.33
N SER A 18 10.22 -42.89 0.95
CA SER A 18 10.77 -41.88 1.87
C SER A 18 10.82 -40.54 1.18
N SER A 19 10.14 -39.65 1.83
CA SER A 19 10.24 -38.18 1.72
C SER A 19 9.21 -37.49 0.85
N CYS A 20 8.06 -37.26 1.44
CA CYS A 20 7.37 -35.97 1.26
C CYS A 20 7.45 -35.23 2.59
N ASP A 21 8.54 -34.56 2.83
CA ASP A 21 8.65 -33.59 3.92
C ASP A 21 7.99 -32.26 3.47
N ASN A 22 6.68 -32.21 3.69
CA ASN A 22 5.82 -31.08 3.30
C ASN A 22 5.99 -29.85 4.24
N LYS A 23 6.98 -29.89 5.13
CA LYS A 23 7.19 -28.83 6.13
C LYS A 23 8.06 -27.66 5.65
N SER A 24 8.83 -27.85 4.57
CA SER A 24 9.75 -26.83 4.06
C SER A 24 9.09 -25.83 3.09
N GLN A 25 8.01 -26.23 2.40
CA GLN A 25 7.38 -25.35 1.41
C GLN A 25 6.50 -24.26 2.05
N ASN A 26 5.84 -24.53 3.19
CA ASN A 26 4.99 -23.54 3.86
C ASN A 26 5.80 -22.38 4.49
N GLN A 27 7.00 -22.66 4.99
CA GLN A 27 7.85 -21.58 5.55
C GLN A 27 8.45 -20.68 4.47
N LYS A 28 8.73 -21.21 3.29
CA LYS A 28 9.27 -20.44 2.17
C LYS A 28 8.20 -19.55 1.51
N VAL A 29 6.96 -20.05 1.41
CA VAL A 29 5.82 -19.28 0.85
C VAL A 29 5.43 -18.12 1.77
N ILE A 30 5.41 -18.32 3.09
CA ILE A 30 5.08 -17.27 4.06
C ILE A 30 6.14 -16.16 4.03
N LYS A 31 7.44 -16.50 4.00
CA LYS A 31 8.50 -15.50 3.89
C LYS A 31 8.47 -14.73 2.57
N THR A 32 8.11 -15.37 1.48
CA THR A 32 8.01 -14.72 0.16
C THR A 32 6.80 -13.77 0.10
N SER A 33 5.66 -14.17 0.69
CA SER A 33 4.46 -13.33 0.76
C SER A 33 4.71 -12.08 1.61
N ASP A 34 5.31 -12.22 2.79
CA ASP A 34 5.61 -11.09 3.69
C ASP A 34 6.64 -10.14 3.05
N SER A 35 7.67 -10.67 2.41
CA SER A 35 8.64 -9.87 1.66
C SER A 35 7.99 -9.09 0.52
N LEU A 36 7.04 -9.68 -0.21
CA LEU A 36 6.31 -9.00 -1.29
C LEU A 36 5.40 -7.89 -0.75
N LEU A 37 4.75 -8.10 0.41
CA LEU A 37 3.93 -7.07 1.04
C LEU A 37 4.77 -5.88 1.47
N VAL A 38 5.93 -6.11 2.09
CA VAL A 38 6.87 -5.05 2.49
C VAL A 38 7.38 -4.26 1.29
N VAL A 39 7.75 -4.93 0.19
CA VAL A 39 8.19 -4.26 -1.05
C VAL A 39 7.06 -3.39 -1.61
N ARG A 40 5.83 -3.91 -1.70
CA ARG A 40 4.67 -3.15 -2.19
C ARG A 40 4.37 -1.92 -1.33
N GLU A 41 4.50 -2.03 -0.03
CA GLU A 41 4.30 -0.90 0.89
C GLU A 41 5.36 0.19 0.69
N ILE A 42 6.64 -0.19 0.58
CA ILE A 42 7.74 0.74 0.32
C ILE A 42 7.54 1.46 -1.02
N ASP A 43 7.13 0.75 -2.06
CA ASP A 43 6.88 1.35 -3.36
C ASP A 43 5.68 2.31 -3.33
N THR A 44 4.63 1.98 -2.57
CA THR A 44 3.49 2.88 -2.37
C THR A 44 3.89 4.14 -1.60
N LEU A 45 4.70 4.04 -0.55
CA LEU A 45 5.22 5.21 0.18
C LEU A 45 6.07 6.12 -0.72
N LYS A 46 6.92 5.55 -1.58
CA LYS A 46 7.67 6.32 -2.59
C LYS A 46 6.73 7.02 -3.58
N LEU A 47 5.67 6.33 -4.01
CA LEU A 47 4.68 6.91 -4.92
C LEU A 47 3.97 8.10 -4.27
N ILE A 48 3.53 8.00 -3.03
CA ILE A 48 2.91 9.08 -2.26
C ILE A 48 3.89 10.24 -2.12
N ASN A 49 5.14 9.97 -1.76
CA ASN A 49 6.18 10.98 -1.61
C ASN A 49 6.38 11.78 -2.90
N ASN A 50 6.47 11.10 -4.03
CA ASN A 50 6.73 11.72 -5.32
C ASN A 50 5.52 12.47 -5.90
N LYS A 51 4.29 12.05 -5.58
CA LYS A 51 3.07 12.59 -6.20
C LYS A 51 2.34 13.59 -5.32
N CYS A 52 2.40 13.43 -3.99
CA CYS A 52 1.54 14.16 -3.06
C CYS A 52 2.33 15.05 -2.10
N PHE A 53 3.47 14.59 -1.57
CA PHE A 53 4.14 15.26 -0.47
C PHE A 53 4.92 16.52 -0.87
N SER A 54 5.09 16.82 -2.15
CA SER A 54 5.53 18.14 -2.59
C SER A 54 4.63 19.28 -2.08
N CYS A 55 3.33 18.99 -1.94
CA CYS A 55 2.32 19.93 -1.45
C CYS A 55 1.68 19.47 -0.12
N HIS A 56 1.34 18.20 0.01
CA HIS A 56 0.64 17.60 1.16
C HIS A 56 1.58 16.99 2.20
N ASN A 57 2.75 17.59 2.39
CA ASN A 57 3.78 17.07 3.29
C ASN A 57 3.28 17.02 4.74
N PRO A 58 3.43 15.87 5.44
CA PRO A 58 2.96 15.72 6.83
C PRO A 58 3.79 16.50 7.84
N ASP A 59 5.05 16.85 7.53
CA ASP A 59 6.05 17.38 8.47
C ASP A 59 6.23 18.92 8.40
N LEU A 60 5.62 19.60 7.42
CA LEU A 60 5.79 21.04 7.31
C LEU A 60 5.05 21.80 8.40
N LYS A 61 5.74 22.81 8.97
CA LYS A 61 5.10 23.81 9.84
C LYS A 61 3.98 24.52 9.08
N ILE A 62 2.96 24.98 9.81
CA ILE A 62 1.75 25.54 9.23
C ILE A 62 2.03 26.69 8.23
N ASP A 63 2.98 27.55 8.53
CA ASP A 63 3.33 28.71 7.72
C ASP A 63 4.03 28.35 6.40
N ASN A 64 4.52 27.13 6.28
CA ASN A 64 5.24 26.63 5.10
C ASN A 64 4.41 25.65 4.27
N ARG A 65 3.15 25.39 4.65
CA ARG A 65 2.28 24.45 3.95
C ARG A 65 1.71 25.07 2.68
N LEU A 66 1.82 24.32 1.58
CA LEU A 66 1.19 24.65 0.30
C LEU A 66 -0.22 24.06 0.17
N ALA A 67 -0.53 23.04 0.98
CA ALA A 67 -1.80 22.32 0.99
C ALA A 67 -2.06 21.71 2.38
N PRO A 68 -3.26 21.24 2.69
CA PRO A 68 -3.50 20.49 3.92
C PRO A 68 -2.62 19.22 3.95
N PRO A 69 -1.98 18.88 5.08
CA PRO A 69 -1.16 17.67 5.16
C PRO A 69 -2.00 16.42 4.87
N ILE A 70 -1.36 15.38 4.36
CA ILE A 70 -2.03 14.19 3.83
C ILE A 70 -2.95 13.51 4.86
N PHE A 71 -2.59 13.52 6.15
CA PHE A 71 -3.44 12.96 7.20
C PHE A 71 -4.75 13.75 7.37
N LYS A 72 -4.74 15.08 7.17
CA LYS A 72 -5.96 15.89 7.17
C LYS A 72 -6.84 15.62 5.96
N VAL A 73 -6.24 15.37 4.80
CA VAL A 73 -7.01 14.91 3.64
C VAL A 73 -7.72 13.59 3.97
N ARG A 74 -6.97 12.60 4.48
CA ARG A 74 -7.54 11.32 4.90
C ARG A 74 -8.71 11.48 5.88
N GLU A 75 -8.52 12.24 6.95
CA GLU A 75 -9.54 12.47 7.98
C GLU A 75 -10.85 13.02 7.41
N HIS A 76 -10.78 13.95 6.45
CA HIS A 76 -11.98 14.55 5.86
C HIS A 76 -12.74 13.62 4.92
N TYR A 77 -12.04 12.70 4.24
CA TYR A 77 -12.67 11.71 3.38
C TYR A 77 -13.13 10.47 4.14
N LEU A 78 -12.58 10.22 5.33
CA LEU A 78 -12.93 9.06 6.15
C LEU A 78 -14.18 9.34 6.99
N SER A 79 -15.10 8.37 7.04
CA SER A 79 -16.24 8.36 7.96
C SER A 79 -16.52 6.93 8.41
N ASP A 80 -17.24 6.74 9.49
CA ASP A 80 -17.52 5.42 10.06
C ASP A 80 -18.29 4.49 9.12
N SER A 81 -19.01 5.07 8.14
CA SER A 81 -19.84 4.31 7.18
C SER A 81 -19.25 4.20 5.78
N ILE A 82 -18.15 4.90 5.49
CA ILE A 82 -17.58 4.89 4.13
C ILE A 82 -16.88 3.58 3.84
N THR A 83 -17.19 2.97 2.71
CA THR A 83 -16.44 1.82 2.22
C THR A 83 -15.13 2.26 1.55
N LYS A 84 -14.15 1.34 1.49
CA LYS A 84 -12.88 1.60 0.80
C LYS A 84 -13.07 2.02 -0.66
N VAL A 85 -14.02 1.40 -1.36
CA VAL A 85 -14.31 1.72 -2.77
C VAL A 85 -14.83 3.15 -2.90
N GLU A 86 -15.75 3.56 -2.03
CA GLU A 86 -16.29 4.93 -2.03
C GLU A 86 -15.21 5.96 -1.70
N PHE A 87 -14.38 5.70 -0.68
CA PHE A 87 -13.27 6.56 -0.31
C PHE A 87 -12.29 6.76 -1.48
N VAL A 88 -11.86 5.66 -2.11
CA VAL A 88 -10.94 5.69 -3.26
C VAL A 88 -11.54 6.47 -4.43
N ASN A 89 -12.81 6.23 -4.74
CA ASN A 89 -13.49 6.91 -5.83
C ASN A 89 -13.74 8.40 -5.54
N ALA A 90 -14.03 8.76 -4.30
CA ALA A 90 -14.22 10.16 -3.89
C ALA A 90 -12.93 10.96 -4.06
N ILE A 91 -11.78 10.42 -3.62
CA ILE A 91 -10.47 11.05 -3.83
C ILE A 91 -10.16 11.17 -5.33
N TRP A 92 -10.35 10.10 -6.12
CA TRP A 92 -10.11 10.15 -7.55
C TRP A 92 -10.99 11.19 -8.25
N LYS A 93 -12.27 11.22 -7.92
CA LYS A 93 -13.25 12.17 -8.49
C LYS A 93 -12.78 13.62 -8.31
N PHE A 94 -12.23 13.98 -7.15
CA PHE A 94 -11.69 15.30 -6.91
C PHE A 94 -10.37 15.52 -7.64
N VAL A 95 -9.41 14.62 -7.50
CA VAL A 95 -8.03 14.78 -8.02
C VAL A 95 -7.98 14.86 -9.55
N GLN A 96 -8.84 14.11 -10.27
CA GLN A 96 -8.87 14.15 -11.73
C GLN A 96 -9.37 15.49 -12.30
N ASN A 97 -10.22 16.20 -11.57
CA ASN A 97 -10.77 17.49 -11.98
C ASN A 97 -11.14 18.35 -10.77
N PRO A 98 -10.15 18.94 -10.08
CA PRO A 98 -10.39 19.75 -8.89
C PRO A 98 -11.33 20.93 -9.19
N SER A 99 -12.39 21.08 -8.38
CA SER A 99 -13.29 22.22 -8.39
C SER A 99 -13.82 22.51 -7.00
N GLU A 100 -14.32 23.71 -6.74
CA GLU A 100 -14.89 24.08 -5.44
C GLU A 100 -16.12 23.20 -5.10
N GLU A 101 -16.93 22.86 -6.12
CA GLU A 101 -18.14 22.05 -5.96
C GLU A 101 -17.81 20.60 -5.59
N LEU A 102 -16.66 20.08 -6.02
CA LEU A 102 -16.20 18.73 -5.70
C LEU A 102 -15.41 18.68 -4.40
N SER A 103 -14.98 19.82 -3.89
CA SER A 103 -14.18 19.87 -2.66
C SER A 103 -15.05 19.66 -1.42
N ILE A 104 -14.73 18.60 -0.66
CA ILE A 104 -15.34 18.39 0.68
C ILE A 104 -14.58 19.13 1.79
N MET A 105 -13.56 19.91 1.43
CA MET A 105 -12.68 20.65 2.34
C MET A 105 -12.72 22.15 2.05
N PRO A 106 -13.87 22.85 2.21
CA PRO A 106 -13.98 24.27 1.86
C PRO A 106 -13.05 25.17 2.70
N GLY A 107 -12.69 24.74 3.93
CA GLY A 107 -11.68 25.40 4.75
C GLY A 107 -10.29 25.34 4.14
N ALA A 108 -9.92 24.22 3.55
CA ALA A 108 -8.64 24.08 2.86
C ALA A 108 -8.59 24.95 1.58
N VAL A 109 -9.69 25.00 0.82
CA VAL A 109 -9.78 25.87 -0.37
C VAL A 109 -9.59 27.36 0.03
N ARG A 110 -10.20 27.80 1.13
CA ARG A 110 -10.01 29.19 1.61
C ARG A 110 -8.58 29.48 2.05
N ASN A 111 -7.90 28.51 2.68
CA ASN A 111 -6.58 28.73 3.27
C ASN A 111 -5.42 28.51 2.28
N PHE A 112 -5.59 27.60 1.33
CA PHE A 112 -4.54 27.14 0.42
C PHE A 112 -4.87 27.34 -1.07
N SER A 113 -6.05 27.88 -1.39
CA SER A 113 -6.64 27.87 -2.72
C SER A 113 -7.03 26.48 -3.20
N LEU A 114 -7.67 26.42 -4.36
CA LEU A 114 -8.05 25.15 -4.98
C LEU A 114 -6.80 24.40 -5.43
N MET A 115 -6.79 23.07 -5.21
CA MET A 115 -5.73 22.20 -5.73
C MET A 115 -5.56 22.40 -7.24
N PRO A 116 -4.36 22.70 -7.74
CA PRO A 116 -4.14 22.83 -9.17
C PRO A 116 -4.33 21.47 -9.87
N LYS A 117 -4.95 21.49 -11.05
CA LYS A 117 -5.11 20.26 -11.85
C LYS A 117 -3.74 19.70 -12.23
N GLN A 118 -3.54 18.40 -11.97
CA GLN A 118 -2.34 17.66 -12.27
C GLN A 118 -2.66 16.51 -13.25
N ASN A 119 -1.67 16.08 -14.01
CA ASN A 119 -1.83 14.96 -14.94
C ASN A 119 -1.45 13.64 -14.26
N PHE A 120 -2.23 13.24 -13.24
CA PHE A 120 -2.04 11.98 -12.55
C PHE A 120 -2.68 10.81 -13.32
N LYS A 121 -2.07 9.63 -13.23
CA LYS A 121 -2.70 8.40 -13.69
C LYS A 121 -3.71 7.91 -12.65
N GLU A 122 -4.86 7.47 -13.12
CA GLU A 122 -5.94 6.97 -12.27
C GLU A 122 -5.48 5.85 -11.34
N GLU A 123 -4.73 4.88 -11.89
CA GLU A 123 -4.23 3.75 -11.12
C GLU A 123 -3.31 4.19 -9.98
N GLU A 124 -2.42 5.17 -10.22
CA GLU A 124 -1.51 5.69 -9.20
C GLU A 124 -2.28 6.34 -8.05
N VAL A 125 -3.28 7.18 -8.37
CA VAL A 125 -4.11 7.84 -7.35
C VAL A 125 -4.95 6.83 -6.58
N LYS A 126 -5.51 5.83 -7.25
CA LYS A 126 -6.29 4.77 -6.59
C LYS A 126 -5.43 3.90 -5.66
N ILE A 127 -4.18 3.60 -6.03
CA ILE A 127 -3.22 2.91 -5.16
C ILE A 127 -2.94 3.76 -3.91
N ILE A 128 -2.66 5.05 -4.08
CA ILE A 128 -2.43 5.98 -2.98
C ILE A 128 -3.65 6.08 -2.07
N ALA A 129 -4.84 6.30 -2.62
CA ALA A 129 -6.07 6.40 -1.86
C ALA A 129 -6.39 5.10 -1.10
N SER A 130 -6.17 3.94 -1.74
CA SER A 130 -6.31 2.63 -1.08
C SER A 130 -5.36 2.50 0.12
N TYR A 131 -4.12 2.93 -0.03
CA TYR A 131 -3.14 2.93 1.06
C TYR A 131 -3.57 3.86 2.20
N LEU A 132 -4.06 5.06 1.89
CA LEU A 132 -4.55 6.02 2.87
C LEU A 132 -5.77 5.49 3.64
N PHE A 133 -6.63 4.70 3.00
CA PHE A 133 -7.75 4.05 3.69
C PHE A 133 -7.27 3.03 4.70
N ASP A 134 -6.34 2.15 4.30
CA ASP A 134 -5.87 1.02 5.10
C ASP A 134 -4.92 1.41 6.23
N ASN A 135 -4.28 2.60 6.16
CA ASN A 135 -3.22 2.99 7.09
C ASN A 135 -3.55 4.28 7.82
N ASP A 136 -3.32 4.30 9.13
CA ASP A 136 -3.39 5.52 9.91
C ASP A 136 -2.12 6.36 9.70
N VAL A 137 -2.19 7.24 8.69
CA VAL A 137 -1.10 8.15 8.30
C VAL A 137 -0.92 9.34 9.24
N SER A 138 -1.71 9.42 10.31
CA SER A 138 -1.56 10.38 11.42
C SER A 138 -0.77 9.80 12.58
N SER A 139 -0.55 8.49 12.62
CA SER A 139 0.12 7.81 13.73
C SER A 139 1.64 8.01 13.74
N ASP A 140 2.23 8.07 14.93
CA ASP A 140 3.68 8.17 15.11
C ASP A 140 4.42 6.97 14.47
N SER A 141 3.83 5.78 14.51
CA SER A 141 4.40 4.58 13.91
C SER A 141 4.52 4.70 12.39
N TRP A 142 3.49 5.25 11.74
CA TRP A 142 3.53 5.53 10.31
C TRP A 142 4.54 6.63 9.98
N TYR A 143 4.53 7.72 10.75
CA TYR A 143 5.46 8.83 10.57
C TYR A 143 6.93 8.38 10.65
N ASN A 144 7.29 7.63 11.68
CA ASN A 144 8.64 7.10 11.86
C ASN A 144 9.08 6.21 10.70
N LYS A 145 8.18 5.41 10.16
CA LYS A 145 8.44 4.57 8.99
C LYS A 145 8.68 5.41 7.74
N TRP A 146 7.82 6.38 7.46
CA TRP A 146 7.96 7.30 6.34
C TRP A 146 9.27 8.11 6.45
N ASP A 147 9.55 8.69 7.61
CA ASP A 147 10.75 9.50 7.88
C ASP A 147 12.04 8.70 7.66
N SER A 148 12.07 7.44 8.08
CA SER A 148 13.22 6.55 7.88
C SER A 148 13.56 6.27 6.41
N LEU A 149 12.57 6.37 5.51
CA LEU A 149 12.76 6.20 4.07
C LEU A 149 13.26 7.48 3.38
N ASN A 150 13.10 8.65 4.01
CA ASN A 150 13.42 9.94 3.43
C ASN A 150 14.70 10.58 3.97
N LYS A 151 15.26 10.05 5.07
CA LYS A 151 16.53 10.52 5.68
C LYS A 151 17.81 9.96 5.04
N LYS A 152 17.76 9.55 3.77
CA LYS A 152 18.96 9.07 3.05
C LYS A 152 19.62 10.18 2.28
#